data_b3017fecff20fdb549f4b4fb33aa3a2a
#
_entry.id   b3017fecff20fdb549f4b4fb33aa3a2a
#
_cell.length_a   1.000
_cell.length_b   1.000
_cell.length_c   1.000
_cell.angle_alpha   90.00
_cell.angle_beta   90.00
_cell.angle_gamma   90.00
#
_symmetry.space_group_name_H-M   'P 1'
#
loop_
_entity.id
_entity.type
_entity.pdbx_description
1 polymer ?
#
loop_
_entity_poly.entity_id
_entity_poly.type
_entity_poly.pdbx_seq_one_letter_code
_entity_poly.pdbx_strand_id
1 'polypeptide(L)'
;PEETPASRSGLVSMVSVYTITLAAILFLTWFHRCRSNARLISPGADLGSDLWAVVAWLVPVVNLWVPRGLLLGVQRASGVRKMDEGRDDTLVNAWWLAWVAHVVVATLGRSSTSLPLLVVTQVLNITAAVLAVCVVRRITSLQSGAFGAERPVLQGA
;
A
#
# COMPACT_ATOMS: atom_id res chain seq x y z
N PRO A 1 25.31 34.45 3.84
CA PRO A 1 24.36 34.30 2.74
C PRO A 1 23.04 33.86 3.33
N GLU A 2 22.06 34.79 3.39
CA GLU A 2 20.69 34.48 3.85
C GLU A 2 20.03 33.60 2.81
N GLU A 3 19.68 32.38 3.22
CA GLU A 3 18.85 31.49 2.41
C GLU A 3 17.49 32.14 2.23
N THR A 4 17.16 32.51 1.01
CA THR A 4 15.87 33.12 0.70
C THR A 4 14.74 32.11 0.92
N PRO A 5 13.54 32.54 1.38
CA PRO A 5 12.38 31.65 1.59
C PRO A 5 12.06 30.80 0.34
N ALA A 6 12.33 31.32 -0.85
CA ALA A 6 12.15 30.63 -2.12
C ALA A 6 13.11 29.43 -2.30
N SER A 7 14.36 29.51 -1.80
CA SER A 7 15.30 28.38 -1.90
C SER A 7 14.93 27.25 -0.95
N ARG A 8 14.40 27.56 0.24
CA ARG A 8 13.92 26.57 1.21
C ARG A 8 12.68 25.82 0.69
N SER A 9 11.72 26.52 0.10
CA SER A 9 10.53 25.88 -0.49
C SER A 9 10.91 24.97 -1.67
N GLY A 10 11.89 25.36 -2.49
CA GLY A 10 12.42 24.54 -3.57
C GLY A 10 13.07 23.25 -3.07
N LEU A 11 13.91 23.33 -2.03
CA LEU A 11 14.54 22.16 -1.42
C LEU A 11 13.53 21.21 -0.80
N VAL A 12 12.55 21.72 -0.06
CA VAL A 12 11.47 20.89 0.54
C VAL A 12 10.68 20.18 -0.54
N SER A 13 10.33 20.86 -1.63
CA SER A 13 9.63 20.26 -2.76
C SER A 13 10.46 19.16 -3.44
N MET A 14 11.74 19.38 -3.68
CA MET A 14 12.65 18.37 -4.26
C MET A 14 12.75 17.14 -3.35
N VAL A 15 13.02 17.33 -2.05
CA VAL A 15 13.10 16.22 -1.08
C VAL A 15 11.79 15.44 -1.04
N SER A 16 10.65 16.12 -1.06
CA SER A 16 9.34 15.46 -1.08
C SER A 16 9.16 14.61 -2.34
N VAL A 17 9.49 15.13 -3.52
CA VAL A 17 9.36 14.39 -4.79
C VAL A 17 10.26 13.14 -4.78
N TYR A 18 11.53 13.27 -4.37
CA TYR A 18 12.42 12.11 -4.30
C TYR A 18 11.96 11.08 -3.27
N THR A 19 11.48 11.52 -2.11
CA THR A 19 10.98 10.62 -1.07
C THR A 19 9.75 9.85 -1.54
N ILE A 20 8.78 10.52 -2.17
CA ILE A 20 7.58 9.88 -2.73
C ILE A 20 7.95 8.91 -3.84
N THR A 21 8.86 9.30 -4.75
CA THR A 21 9.31 8.43 -5.85
C THR A 21 10.00 7.18 -5.31
N LEU A 22 10.92 7.33 -4.36
CA LEU A 22 11.60 6.20 -3.72
C LEU A 22 10.60 5.29 -3.00
N ALA A 23 9.68 5.86 -2.23
CA ALA A 23 8.64 5.09 -1.54
C ALA A 23 7.76 4.31 -2.52
N ALA A 24 7.38 4.91 -3.65
CA ALA A 24 6.62 4.24 -4.70
C ALA A 24 7.39 3.07 -5.32
N ILE A 25 8.67 3.25 -5.64
CA ILE A 25 9.52 2.18 -6.20
C ILE A 25 9.65 1.03 -5.20
N LEU A 26 9.95 1.32 -3.94
CA LEU A 26 10.08 0.31 -2.89
C LEU A 26 8.78 -0.45 -2.67
N PHE A 27 7.65 0.26 -2.65
CA PHE A 27 6.32 -0.34 -2.50
C PHE A 27 5.97 -1.24 -3.68
N LEU A 28 6.17 -0.80 -4.92
CA LEU A 28 5.88 -1.61 -6.11
C LEU A 28 6.78 -2.85 -6.19
N THR A 29 8.05 -2.72 -5.81
CA THR A 29 8.98 -3.85 -5.73
C THR A 29 8.54 -4.87 -4.68
N TRP A 30 8.17 -4.40 -3.49
CA TRP A 30 7.60 -5.24 -2.43
C TRP A 30 6.31 -5.92 -2.89
N PHE A 31 5.40 -5.16 -3.50
CA PHE A 31 4.12 -5.67 -3.98
C PHE A 31 4.29 -6.76 -5.06
N HIS A 32 5.21 -6.54 -6.01
CA HIS A 32 5.54 -7.55 -7.03
C HIS A 32 6.07 -8.84 -6.39
N ARG A 33 6.98 -8.73 -5.41
CA ARG A 33 7.46 -9.89 -4.65
C ARG A 33 6.33 -10.62 -3.91
N CYS A 34 5.43 -9.88 -3.26
CA CYS A 34 4.28 -10.47 -2.58
C CYS A 34 3.36 -11.23 -3.54
N ARG A 35 3.15 -10.73 -4.76
CA ARG A 35 2.38 -11.43 -5.79
C ARG A 35 3.07 -12.72 -6.24
N SER A 36 4.37 -12.67 -6.48
CA SER A 36 5.16 -13.86 -6.83
C SER A 36 5.09 -14.92 -5.73
N ASN A 37 5.27 -14.52 -4.48
CA ASN A 37 5.15 -15.41 -3.33
C ASN A 37 3.73 -16.01 -3.20
N ALA A 38 2.69 -15.19 -3.40
CA ALA A 38 1.30 -15.64 -3.32
C ALA A 38 0.99 -16.71 -4.38
N ARG A 39 1.57 -16.62 -5.58
CA ARG A 39 1.46 -17.67 -6.61
C ARG A 39 2.15 -18.97 -6.22
N LEU A 40 3.26 -18.90 -5.51
CA LEU A 40 3.95 -20.10 -5.00
C LEU A 40 3.14 -20.77 -3.89
N ILE A 41 2.54 -19.99 -2.97
CA ILE A 41 1.70 -20.49 -1.88
C ILE A 41 0.38 -21.06 -2.40
N SER A 42 -0.22 -20.41 -3.40
CA SER A 42 -1.52 -20.80 -3.99
C SER A 42 -1.47 -20.77 -5.52
N PRO A 43 -0.95 -21.82 -6.19
CA PRO A 43 -0.79 -21.86 -7.65
C PRO A 43 -2.09 -21.70 -8.45
N GLY A 44 -3.25 -22.00 -7.82
CA GLY A 44 -4.57 -21.85 -8.44
C GLY A 44 -5.22 -20.47 -8.25
N ALA A 45 -4.58 -19.54 -7.53
CA ALA A 45 -5.13 -18.21 -7.29
C ALA A 45 -5.04 -17.34 -8.55
N ASP A 46 -6.18 -16.83 -9.00
CA ASP A 46 -6.20 -15.83 -10.08
C ASP A 46 -5.81 -14.46 -9.55
N LEU A 47 -4.56 -14.09 -9.72
CA LEU A 47 -4.02 -12.79 -9.35
C LEU A 47 -3.98 -11.80 -10.53
N GLY A 48 -4.43 -12.21 -11.71
CA GLY A 48 -4.35 -11.42 -12.95
C GLY A 48 -2.93 -11.16 -13.44
N SER A 49 -2.76 -10.29 -14.44
CA SER A 49 -1.46 -10.00 -15.04
C SER A 49 -0.59 -9.10 -14.16
N ASP A 50 0.73 -9.30 -14.19
CA ASP A 50 1.67 -8.50 -13.41
C ASP A 50 1.80 -7.07 -13.96
N LEU A 51 1.73 -6.92 -15.28
CA LEU A 51 1.75 -5.61 -15.92
C LEU A 51 0.55 -4.77 -15.48
N TRP A 52 -0.66 -5.36 -15.51
CA TRP A 52 -1.87 -4.68 -15.05
C TRP A 52 -1.78 -4.28 -13.58
N ALA A 53 -1.21 -5.14 -12.75
CA ALA A 53 -1.02 -4.87 -11.34
C ALA A 53 -0.14 -3.63 -11.07
N VAL A 54 0.89 -3.38 -11.90
CA VAL A 54 1.73 -2.17 -11.81
C VAL A 54 1.03 -0.95 -12.41
N VAL A 55 0.44 -1.11 -13.60
CA VAL A 55 -0.26 -0.01 -14.31
C VAL A 55 -1.41 0.54 -13.48
N ALA A 56 -2.12 -0.32 -12.74
CA ALA A 56 -3.23 0.10 -11.87
C ALA A 56 -2.82 1.11 -10.77
N TRP A 57 -1.55 1.16 -10.39
CA TRP A 57 -1.04 2.16 -9.44
C TRP A 57 -0.66 3.49 -10.10
N LEU A 58 -0.39 3.49 -11.41
CA LEU A 58 0.06 4.66 -12.16
C LEU A 58 -1.10 5.44 -12.79
N VAL A 59 -2.22 4.78 -13.11
CA VAL A 59 -3.39 5.43 -13.71
C VAL A 59 -4.27 6.02 -12.60
N PRO A 60 -4.45 7.36 -12.50
CA PRO A 60 -5.08 8.01 -11.34
C PRO A 60 -6.49 7.50 -11.02
N VAL A 61 -7.34 7.31 -12.05
CA VAL A 61 -8.71 6.83 -11.85
C VAL A 61 -8.73 5.37 -11.42
N VAL A 62 -7.93 4.54 -12.07
CA VAL A 62 -7.82 3.10 -11.79
C VAL A 62 -7.23 2.86 -10.40
N ASN A 63 -6.29 3.71 -9.99
CA ASN A 63 -5.65 3.69 -8.68
C ASN A 63 -6.64 3.86 -7.51
N LEU A 64 -7.82 4.45 -7.74
CA LEU A 64 -8.86 4.57 -6.70
C LEU A 64 -9.55 3.24 -6.35
N TRP A 65 -9.61 2.27 -7.28
CA TRP A 65 -10.42 1.05 -7.10
C TRP A 65 -9.59 -0.23 -7.13
N VAL A 66 -8.70 -0.35 -8.09
CA VAL A 66 -7.99 -1.61 -8.39
C VAL A 66 -6.98 -2.03 -7.32
N PRO A 67 -6.16 -1.13 -6.73
CA PRO A 67 -5.18 -1.51 -5.73
C PRO A 67 -5.75 -2.23 -4.52
N ARG A 68 -6.96 -1.83 -4.07
CA ARG A 68 -7.67 -2.52 -3.01
C ARG A 68 -7.93 -3.99 -3.37
N GLY A 69 -8.46 -4.24 -4.56
CA GLY A 69 -8.74 -5.60 -5.05
C GLY A 69 -7.47 -6.44 -5.18
N LEU A 70 -6.40 -5.85 -5.70
CA LEU A 70 -5.11 -6.49 -5.85
C LEU A 70 -4.49 -6.90 -4.50
N LEU A 71 -4.54 -6.02 -3.49
CA LEU A 71 -4.05 -6.32 -2.14
C LEU A 71 -4.88 -7.41 -1.46
N LEU A 72 -6.21 -7.35 -1.57
CA LEU A 72 -7.09 -8.40 -1.06
C LEU A 72 -6.81 -9.75 -1.74
N GLY A 73 -6.57 -9.77 -3.06
CA GLY A 73 -6.20 -10.97 -3.79
C GLY A 73 -4.89 -11.59 -3.28
N VAL A 74 -3.83 -10.78 -3.13
CA VAL A 74 -2.54 -11.23 -2.58
C VAL A 74 -2.69 -11.75 -1.15
N GLN A 75 -3.45 -11.03 -0.32
CA GLN A 75 -3.66 -11.40 1.08
C GLN A 75 -4.38 -12.74 1.21
N ARG A 76 -5.47 -12.96 0.46
CA ARG A 76 -6.22 -14.21 0.44
C ARG A 76 -5.39 -15.37 -0.11
N ALA A 77 -4.62 -15.15 -1.17
CA ALA A 77 -3.72 -16.15 -1.71
C ALA A 77 -2.54 -16.49 -0.78
N SER A 78 -2.15 -15.59 0.12
CA SER A 78 -1.08 -15.79 1.11
C SER A 78 -1.57 -16.42 2.42
N GLY A 79 -2.88 -16.43 2.68
CA GLY A 79 -3.49 -16.99 3.88
C GLY A 79 -3.69 -18.50 3.79
N VAL A 80 -2.94 -19.28 4.56
CA VAL A 80 -3.02 -20.75 4.60
C VAL A 80 -4.27 -21.26 5.34
N ARG A 81 -5.00 -20.40 6.05
CA ARG A 81 -6.18 -20.79 6.84
C ARG A 81 -7.27 -19.71 6.88
N LYS A 82 -8.50 -20.12 6.59
CA LYS A 82 -9.73 -19.31 6.51
C LYS A 82 -10.22 -18.68 7.84
N MET A 83 -9.45 -18.68 8.92
CA MET A 83 -9.99 -18.34 10.24
C MET A 83 -10.09 -16.84 10.55
N ASP A 84 -9.53 -15.93 9.71
CA ASP A 84 -9.47 -14.49 10.01
C ASP A 84 -9.79 -13.59 8.80
N GLU A 85 -10.47 -14.13 7.77
CA GLU A 85 -10.74 -13.41 6.51
C GLU A 85 -11.43 -12.05 6.72
N GLY A 86 -12.39 -11.98 7.65
CA GLY A 86 -13.14 -10.73 7.91
C GLY A 86 -12.30 -9.63 8.55
N ARG A 87 -11.35 -9.97 9.43
CA ARG A 87 -10.50 -8.99 10.11
C ARG A 87 -9.40 -8.46 9.19
N ASP A 88 -8.88 -9.32 8.35
CA ASP A 88 -7.82 -8.99 7.40
C ASP A 88 -8.35 -8.10 6.28
N ASP A 89 -9.52 -8.38 5.74
CA ASP A 89 -10.20 -7.54 4.75
C ASP A 89 -10.51 -6.15 5.34
N THR A 90 -10.84 -6.06 6.63
CA THR A 90 -11.11 -4.80 7.32
C THR A 90 -9.89 -3.88 7.35
N LEU A 91 -8.69 -4.42 7.56
CA LEU A 91 -7.45 -3.62 7.58
C LEU A 91 -7.16 -3.00 6.21
N VAL A 92 -7.26 -3.78 5.13
CA VAL A 92 -7.08 -3.27 3.76
C VAL A 92 -8.16 -2.24 3.40
N ASN A 93 -9.41 -2.49 3.82
CA ASN A 93 -10.51 -1.56 3.59
C ASN A 93 -10.32 -0.24 4.35
N ALA A 94 -9.90 -0.29 5.61
CA ALA A 94 -9.63 0.89 6.42
C ALA A 94 -8.50 1.73 5.82
N TRP A 95 -7.40 1.09 5.39
CA TRP A 95 -6.33 1.75 4.67
C TRP A 95 -6.83 2.45 3.40
N TRP A 96 -7.58 1.71 2.58
CA TRP A 96 -8.10 2.24 1.32
C TRP A 96 -9.05 3.42 1.55
N LEU A 97 -9.97 3.33 2.53
CA LEU A 97 -10.88 4.43 2.88
C LEU A 97 -10.13 5.68 3.35
N ALA A 98 -9.12 5.52 4.23
CA ALA A 98 -8.32 6.64 4.72
C ALA A 98 -7.56 7.32 3.56
N TRP A 99 -7.01 6.52 2.63
CA TRP A 99 -6.29 7.03 1.47
C TRP A 99 -7.22 7.74 0.48
N VAL A 100 -8.38 7.17 0.13
CA VAL A 100 -9.37 7.81 -0.76
C VAL A 100 -9.90 9.09 -0.12
N ALA A 101 -10.24 9.07 1.17
CA ALA A 101 -10.69 10.25 1.89
C ALA A 101 -9.63 11.37 1.87
N HIS A 102 -8.35 11.02 2.08
CA HIS A 102 -7.24 11.96 1.95
C HIS A 102 -7.21 12.59 0.55
N VAL A 103 -7.24 11.79 -0.51
CA VAL A 103 -7.19 12.27 -1.91
C VAL A 103 -8.38 13.19 -2.22
N VAL A 104 -9.58 12.82 -1.80
CA VAL A 104 -10.80 13.62 -2.00
C VAL A 104 -10.71 14.96 -1.28
N VAL A 105 -10.38 14.93 0.03
CA VAL A 105 -10.29 16.17 0.84
C VAL A 105 -9.16 17.06 0.33
N ALA A 106 -8.01 16.51 -0.01
CA ALA A 106 -6.88 17.27 -0.56
C ALA A 106 -7.22 17.90 -1.93
N THR A 107 -8.01 17.21 -2.75
CA THR A 107 -8.40 17.71 -4.07
C THR A 107 -9.44 18.81 -3.97
N LEU A 108 -10.48 18.62 -3.14
CA LEU A 108 -11.52 19.62 -2.90
C LEU A 108 -10.98 20.86 -2.17
N GLY A 109 -9.97 20.65 -1.30
CA GLY A 109 -9.36 21.71 -0.51
C GLY A 109 -8.28 22.53 -1.22
N ARG A 110 -7.93 22.21 -2.46
CA ARG A 110 -6.83 22.90 -3.19
C ARG A 110 -6.98 24.42 -3.31
N SER A 111 -8.21 24.90 -3.36
CA SER A 111 -8.52 26.34 -3.44
C SER A 111 -8.76 26.98 -2.07
N SER A 112 -8.69 26.23 -0.99
CA SER A 112 -8.98 26.68 0.36
C SER A 112 -7.71 26.83 1.19
N THR A 113 -7.53 27.99 1.85
CA THR A 113 -6.46 28.25 2.82
C THR A 113 -6.89 27.98 4.27
N SER A 114 -7.99 27.25 4.47
CA SER A 114 -8.55 26.93 5.77
C SER A 114 -7.63 26.03 6.59
N LEU A 115 -7.16 26.49 7.75
CA LEU A 115 -6.33 25.70 8.66
C LEU A 115 -6.99 24.37 9.09
N PRO A 116 -8.30 24.31 9.46
CA PRO A 116 -8.94 23.05 9.77
C PRO A 116 -8.86 22.02 8.64
N LEU A 117 -9.03 22.45 7.40
CA LEU A 117 -8.97 21.57 6.23
C LEU A 117 -7.56 21.02 6.02
N LEU A 118 -6.52 21.84 6.21
CA LEU A 118 -5.13 21.39 6.16
C LEU A 118 -4.84 20.35 7.24
N VAL A 119 -5.32 20.58 8.47
CA VAL A 119 -5.16 19.62 9.57
C VAL A 119 -5.84 18.30 9.26
N VAL A 120 -7.09 18.33 8.79
CA VAL A 120 -7.84 17.11 8.42
C VAL A 120 -7.11 16.34 7.31
N THR A 121 -6.66 17.04 6.26
CA THR A 121 -5.90 16.41 5.17
C THR A 121 -4.65 15.71 5.69
N GLN A 122 -3.92 16.36 6.60
CA GLN A 122 -2.70 15.80 7.16
C GLN A 122 -2.95 14.62 8.09
N VAL A 123 -3.99 14.67 8.91
CA VAL A 123 -4.40 13.56 9.76
C VAL A 123 -4.78 12.34 8.93
N LEU A 124 -5.57 12.54 7.86
CA LEU A 124 -5.93 11.45 6.93
C LEU A 124 -4.70 10.85 6.25
N ASN A 125 -3.74 11.68 5.83
CA ASN A 125 -2.49 11.22 5.23
C ASN A 125 -1.67 10.35 6.19
N ILE A 126 -1.49 10.81 7.43
CA ILE A 126 -0.76 10.05 8.47
C ILE A 126 -1.50 8.75 8.78
N THR A 127 -2.81 8.79 8.92
CA THR A 127 -3.63 7.58 9.15
C THR A 127 -3.48 6.57 8.02
N ALA A 128 -3.56 7.01 6.77
CA ALA A 128 -3.35 6.15 5.61
C ALA A 128 -1.94 5.55 5.59
N ALA A 129 -0.91 6.33 5.93
CA ALA A 129 0.47 5.84 5.99
C ALA A 129 0.66 4.77 7.09
N VAL A 130 0.13 4.98 8.28
CA VAL A 130 0.19 4.00 9.39
C VAL A 130 -0.53 2.72 9.00
N LEU A 131 -1.73 2.82 8.44
CA LEU A 131 -2.50 1.65 7.98
C LEU A 131 -1.79 0.91 6.85
N ALA A 132 -1.12 1.62 5.92
CA ALA A 132 -0.29 0.99 4.88
C ALA A 132 0.83 0.14 5.49
N VAL A 133 1.54 0.66 6.49
CA VAL A 133 2.58 -0.12 7.21
C VAL A 133 1.98 -1.36 7.87
N CYS A 134 0.80 -1.25 8.49
CA CYS A 134 0.11 -2.40 9.08
C CYS A 134 -0.26 -3.45 8.01
N VAL A 135 -0.77 -3.05 6.85
CA VAL A 135 -1.08 -3.94 5.72
C VAL A 135 0.18 -4.66 5.23
N VAL A 136 1.28 -3.91 5.01
CA VAL A 136 2.57 -4.47 4.57
C VAL A 136 3.06 -5.52 5.57
N ARG A 137 3.08 -5.19 6.86
CA ARG A 137 3.49 -6.12 7.93
C ARG A 137 2.61 -7.36 7.97
N ARG A 138 1.30 -7.19 7.86
CA ARG A 138 0.34 -8.31 7.89
C ARG A 138 0.58 -9.28 6.73
N ILE A 139 0.64 -8.78 5.49
CA ILE A 139 0.88 -9.61 4.30
C ILE A 139 2.23 -10.33 4.42
N THR A 140 3.28 -9.63 4.82
CA THR A 140 4.61 -10.20 4.98
C THR A 140 4.61 -11.32 6.05
N SER A 141 3.93 -11.13 7.18
CA SER A 141 3.84 -12.14 8.24
C SER A 141 3.06 -13.38 7.79
N LEU A 142 1.99 -13.22 7.01
CA LEU A 142 1.23 -14.35 6.44
C LEU A 142 2.12 -15.18 5.51
N GLN A 143 2.87 -14.54 4.62
CA GLN A 143 3.78 -15.22 3.71
C GLN A 143 4.92 -15.94 4.44
N SER A 144 5.53 -15.29 5.44
CA SER A 144 6.57 -15.91 6.26
C SER A 144 6.06 -17.13 7.02
N GLY A 145 4.82 -17.09 7.52
CA GLY A 145 4.17 -18.21 8.18
C GLY A 145 3.91 -19.38 7.23
N ALA A 146 3.47 -19.09 6.00
CA ALA A 146 3.23 -20.11 4.98
C ALA A 146 4.52 -20.87 4.61
N PHE A 147 5.60 -20.16 4.32
CA PHE A 147 6.90 -20.78 4.01
C PHE A 147 7.56 -21.47 5.22
N GLY A 148 7.28 -21.01 6.44
CA GLY A 148 7.77 -21.65 7.67
C GLY A 148 7.08 -22.99 7.94
N ALA A 149 5.82 -23.16 7.55
CA ALA A 149 5.08 -24.39 7.74
C ALA A 149 5.50 -25.52 6.79
N GLU A 150 6.09 -25.21 5.63
CA GLU A 150 6.56 -26.21 4.65
C GLU A 150 7.94 -26.81 5.01
N ARG A 151 8.76 -26.12 5.83
CA ARG A 151 10.13 -26.57 6.16
C ARG A 151 10.22 -27.88 6.96
N PRO A 152 9.34 -28.19 7.92
CA PRO A 152 9.45 -29.44 8.70
C PRO A 152 9.23 -30.71 7.88
N VAL A 153 8.44 -30.63 6.79
CA VAL A 153 8.09 -31.80 5.96
C VAL A 153 9.28 -32.29 5.14
N LEU A 154 10.18 -31.38 4.75
CA LEU A 154 11.36 -31.71 3.93
C LEU A 154 12.57 -32.20 4.76
N GLN A 155 12.57 -32.02 6.08
CA GLN A 155 13.66 -32.46 6.95
C GLN A 155 13.41 -33.84 7.60
N GLY A 156 12.22 -34.41 7.40
CA GLY A 156 11.82 -35.73 7.95
C GLY A 156 11.78 -36.86 6.92
N ALA A 157 12.24 -36.60 5.69
CA ALA A 157 12.38 -37.60 4.62
C ALA A 157 13.85 -37.84 4.31
#